data_44b9a323e8f7c08af960d9617e582dd8
#
_entry.id   44b9a323e8f7c08af960d9617e582dd8
#
_cell.length_a   1.000
_cell.length_b   1.000
_cell.length_c   1.000
_cell.angle_alpha   90.00
_cell.angle_beta   90.00
_cell.angle_gamma   90.00
#
_symmetry.space_group_name_H-M   'P 1'
#
loop_
_entity.id
_entity.type
_entity.pdbx_description
1 polymer ?
#
loop_
_entity_poly.entity_id
_entity_poly.type
_entity_poly.pdbx_seq_one_letter_code
_entity_poly.pdbx_strand_id
1 'polypeptide(L)'
;MRDGKTKNSPARPDAATREWERDYAAQCGSPRQRHNRSGIEIKPLYGPPTAGETDVAARLGLPGQFPMTRGVYASMYRGQPWSQRQIVGLGLPADYNARERELIARGSTGAYLSPCNSFMRGYDIDE
;
A
#
# COMPACT_ATOMS: atom_id res chain seq x y z
N MET A 1 6.37 3.43 50.44
CA MET A 1 5.62 2.56 49.57
C MET A 1 4.56 3.42 48.87
N ARG A 2 4.78 3.79 47.61
CA ARG A 2 3.78 4.51 46.79
C ARG A 2 3.47 3.62 45.59
N ASP A 3 2.30 2.98 45.66
CA ASP A 3 1.76 2.19 44.56
C ASP A 3 1.28 3.12 43.43
N GLY A 4 2.17 3.37 42.50
CA GLY A 4 1.83 4.06 41.25
C GLY A 4 1.28 3.09 40.23
N LYS A 5 0.04 2.65 40.38
CA LYS A 5 -0.69 2.03 39.26
C LYS A 5 -1.08 3.10 38.27
N THR A 6 -0.23 3.37 37.32
CA THR A 6 -0.61 4.05 36.08
C THR A 6 -1.61 3.16 35.29
N LYS A 7 -2.89 3.46 35.43
CA LYS A 7 -3.93 2.94 34.57
C LYS A 7 -3.68 3.50 33.17
N ASN A 8 -2.98 2.71 32.35
CA ASN A 8 -2.82 2.99 30.93
C ASN A 8 -4.15 2.62 30.24
N SER A 9 -5.15 3.48 30.38
CA SER A 9 -6.38 3.36 29.63
C SER A 9 -6.06 3.81 28.21
N PRO A 10 -6.37 3.02 27.16
CA PRO A 10 -6.12 3.45 25.79
C PRO A 10 -6.88 4.76 25.56
N ALA A 11 -6.15 5.81 25.18
CA ALA A 11 -6.75 7.10 24.83
C ALA A 11 -7.78 6.89 23.73
N ARG A 12 -8.96 7.50 23.87
CA ARG A 12 -9.98 7.48 22.81
C ARG A 12 -9.36 8.07 21.54
N PRO A 13 -9.48 7.37 20.40
CA PRO A 13 -8.97 7.88 19.13
C PRO A 13 -9.63 9.26 18.84
N ASP A 14 -8.83 10.19 18.38
CA ASP A 14 -9.32 11.50 17.96
C ASP A 14 -10.19 11.39 16.69
N ALA A 15 -10.80 12.51 16.24
CA ALA A 15 -11.67 12.52 15.07
C ALA A 15 -10.93 12.09 13.79
N ALA A 16 -9.69 12.53 13.61
CA ALA A 16 -8.86 12.20 12.45
C ALA A 16 -8.51 10.71 12.40
N THR A 17 -8.21 10.10 13.56
CA THR A 17 -7.93 8.66 13.65
C THR A 17 -9.18 7.85 13.30
N ARG A 18 -10.36 8.24 13.78
CA ARG A 18 -11.62 7.54 13.42
C ARG A 18 -11.97 7.67 11.95
N GLU A 19 -11.70 8.80 11.34
CA GLU A 19 -11.86 8.99 9.91
C GLU A 19 -10.91 8.09 9.12
N TRP A 20 -9.64 8.07 9.51
CA TRP A 20 -8.64 7.19 8.91
C TRP A 20 -9.01 5.70 9.05
N GLU A 21 -9.47 5.25 10.23
CA GLU A 21 -9.90 3.86 10.46
C GLU A 21 -11.04 3.45 9.52
N ARG A 22 -11.98 4.37 9.28
CA ARG A 22 -13.10 4.17 8.35
C ARG A 22 -12.61 4.03 6.92
N ASP A 23 -11.72 4.92 6.47
CA ASP A 23 -11.14 4.90 5.12
C ASP A 23 -10.26 3.66 4.91
N TYR A 24 -9.49 3.28 5.93
CA TYR A 24 -8.70 2.07 5.93
C TYR A 24 -9.57 0.82 5.79
N ALA A 25 -10.65 0.72 6.54
CA ALA A 25 -11.59 -0.40 6.47
C ALA A 25 -12.27 -0.48 5.09
N ALA A 26 -12.64 0.66 4.52
CA ALA A 26 -13.23 0.72 3.18
C ALA A 26 -12.26 0.21 2.09
N GLN A 27 -10.97 0.52 2.19
CA GLN A 27 -9.96 0.13 1.21
C GLN A 27 -9.47 -1.32 1.38
N CYS A 28 -9.38 -1.80 2.62
CA CYS A 28 -8.88 -3.16 2.92
C CYS A 28 -9.96 -4.24 2.91
N GLY A 29 -11.23 -3.87 2.94
CA GLY A 29 -12.30 -4.79 3.29
C GLY A 29 -12.20 -5.23 4.77
N SER A 30 -12.48 -6.49 5.06
CA SER A 30 -12.31 -7.01 6.42
C SER A 30 -10.85 -6.90 6.87
N PRO A 31 -10.56 -6.31 8.03
CA PRO A 31 -9.21 -6.15 8.52
C PRO A 31 -8.59 -7.52 8.79
N ARG A 32 -7.67 -7.94 7.92
CA ARG A 32 -6.87 -9.14 8.14
C ARG A 32 -5.76 -8.80 9.14
N GLN A 33 -5.80 -9.44 10.30
CA GLN A 33 -4.66 -9.41 11.22
C GLN A 33 -3.44 -9.99 10.52
N ARG A 34 -2.36 -9.24 10.51
CA ARG A 34 -1.08 -9.68 9.95
C ARG A 34 -0.09 -9.88 11.09
N HIS A 35 0.59 -11.02 11.09
CA HIS A 35 1.62 -11.34 12.05
C HIS A 35 2.96 -11.47 11.33
N ASN A 36 4.03 -11.11 12.03
CA ASN A 36 5.38 -11.41 11.57
C ASN A 36 5.71 -12.91 11.79
N ARG A 37 6.90 -13.32 11.39
CA ARG A 37 7.36 -14.72 11.57
C ARG A 37 7.47 -15.15 13.02
N SER A 38 7.53 -14.20 13.96
CA SER A 38 7.57 -14.45 15.41
C SER A 38 6.18 -14.43 16.06
N GLY A 39 5.11 -14.38 15.26
CA GLY A 39 3.74 -14.33 15.76
C GLY A 39 3.28 -12.98 16.32
N ILE A 40 4.10 -11.95 16.20
CA ILE A 40 3.75 -10.62 16.70
C ILE A 40 2.83 -9.93 15.69
N GLU A 41 1.70 -9.42 16.16
CA GLU A 41 0.77 -8.67 15.33
C GLU A 41 1.42 -7.38 14.80
N ILE A 42 1.32 -7.17 13.49
CA ILE A 42 1.75 -5.94 12.83
C ILE A 42 0.53 -5.05 12.65
N LYS A 43 0.44 -3.99 13.45
CA LYS A 43 -0.66 -3.01 13.37
C LYS A 43 -0.64 -2.26 12.04
N PRO A 44 -1.80 -1.84 11.52
CA PRO A 44 -1.87 -1.06 10.30
C PRO A 44 -1.26 0.34 10.43
N LEU A 45 -1.23 0.88 11.64
CA LEU A 45 -0.72 2.20 11.95
C LEU A 45 0.05 2.17 13.28
N TYR A 46 1.21 2.79 13.28
CA TYR A 46 1.98 3.08 14.50
C TYR A 46 2.12 4.59 14.64
N GLY A 47 1.87 5.07 15.83
CA GLY A 47 1.96 6.47 16.21
C GLY A 47 2.48 6.62 17.63
N PRO A 48 2.70 7.83 18.10
CA PRO A 48 3.12 8.08 19.48
C PRO A 48 2.07 7.49 20.44
N PRO A 49 2.52 6.87 21.55
CA PRO A 49 1.63 6.17 22.48
C PRO A 49 0.75 7.11 23.31
N THR A 50 0.98 8.39 23.26
CA THR A 50 0.31 9.38 24.12
C THR A 50 -0.24 10.54 23.27
N ALA A 51 -1.49 10.90 23.55
CA ALA A 51 -2.16 12.08 22.95
C ALA A 51 -1.51 13.43 23.30
N GLY A 52 -0.42 13.45 24.07
CA GLY A 52 0.33 14.66 24.44
C GLY A 52 1.40 15.09 23.44
N GLU A 53 1.76 14.23 22.48
CA GLU A 53 2.69 14.59 21.39
C GLU A 53 1.91 15.05 20.16
N THR A 54 1.05 16.02 20.36
CA THR A 54 0.14 16.58 19.36
C THR A 54 0.85 17.15 18.14
N ASP A 55 2.09 17.62 18.32
CA ASP A 55 2.84 18.21 17.21
C ASP A 55 3.26 17.18 16.16
N VAL A 56 3.58 15.95 16.54
CA VAL A 56 3.97 14.89 15.60
C VAL A 56 2.79 14.47 14.75
N ALA A 57 1.62 14.27 15.33
CA ALA A 57 0.42 13.91 14.58
C ALA A 57 -0.01 15.04 13.62
N ALA A 58 0.05 16.29 14.04
CA ALA A 58 -0.26 17.45 13.21
C ALA A 58 0.74 17.63 12.04
N ARG A 59 2.02 17.37 12.28
CA ARG A 59 3.07 17.54 11.26
C ARG A 59 3.14 16.38 10.28
N LEU A 60 2.95 15.15 10.74
CA LEU A 60 3.04 13.95 9.91
C LEU A 60 1.71 13.58 9.26
N GLY A 61 0.59 13.92 9.87
CA GLY A 61 -0.72 13.45 9.45
C GLY A 61 -0.88 11.93 9.54
N LEU A 62 -1.98 11.44 9.00
CA LEU A 62 -2.27 10.01 8.86
C LEU A 62 -2.13 9.59 7.39
N PRO A 63 -1.88 8.30 7.10
CA PRO A 63 -1.85 7.82 5.71
C PRO A 63 -3.14 8.17 4.96
N GLY A 64 -3.03 8.69 3.76
CA GLY A 64 -4.18 9.13 2.96
C GLY A 64 -4.76 10.50 3.32
N GLN A 65 -4.19 11.20 4.30
CA GLN A 65 -4.61 12.53 4.71
C GLN A 65 -3.49 13.55 4.51
N PHE A 66 -3.86 14.81 4.29
CA PHE A 66 -2.89 15.90 4.20
C PHE A 66 -2.04 15.98 5.50
N PRO A 67 -0.73 16.18 5.43
CA PRO A 67 0.10 16.56 4.26
C PRO A 67 0.64 15.38 3.42
N MET A 68 0.07 14.19 3.47
CA MET A 68 0.44 13.01 2.68
C MET A 68 1.86 12.46 2.95
N THR A 69 2.46 12.83 4.06
CA THR A 69 3.84 12.41 4.42
C THR A 69 3.95 10.91 4.68
N ARG A 70 2.84 10.27 5.01
CA ARG A 70 2.74 8.83 5.30
C ARG A 70 2.09 8.03 4.19
N GLY A 71 1.94 8.61 3.00
CA GLY A 71 1.39 7.99 1.81
C GLY A 71 0.02 8.52 1.41
N VAL A 72 -0.33 8.27 0.15
CA VAL A 72 -1.53 8.82 -0.50
C VAL A 72 -2.81 8.01 -0.26
N TYR A 73 -2.68 6.80 0.26
CA TYR A 73 -3.81 5.92 0.56
C TYR A 73 -3.85 5.55 2.04
N ALA A 74 -5.03 5.47 2.64
CA ALA A 74 -5.18 5.09 4.04
C ALA A 74 -4.63 3.68 4.32
N SER A 75 -4.80 2.76 3.40
CA SER A 75 -4.36 1.38 3.51
C SER A 75 -2.94 1.11 2.99
N MET A 76 -2.38 2.01 2.18
CA MET A 76 -1.12 1.84 1.49
C MET A 76 -1.02 0.46 0.82
N TYR A 77 0.09 -0.26 0.99
CA TYR A 77 0.29 -1.60 0.42
C TYR A 77 -0.55 -2.70 1.08
N ARG A 78 -1.29 -2.41 2.15
CA ARG A 78 -2.13 -3.41 2.84
C ARG A 78 -3.44 -3.67 2.11
N GLY A 79 -4.04 -2.64 1.55
CA GLY A 79 -5.23 -2.77 0.73
C GLY A 79 -4.90 -3.32 -0.66
N GLN A 80 -3.89 -2.74 -1.27
CA GLN A 80 -3.42 -3.14 -2.58
C GLN A 80 -1.88 -3.16 -2.60
N PRO A 81 -1.24 -4.32 -2.81
CA PRO A 81 0.20 -4.39 -2.95
C PRO A 81 0.67 -3.61 -4.18
N TRP A 82 1.94 -3.20 -4.17
CA TRP A 82 2.55 -2.56 -5.34
C TRP A 82 2.46 -3.45 -6.58
N SER A 83 2.31 -2.83 -7.74
CA SER A 83 2.33 -3.56 -8.99
C SER A 83 3.76 -4.01 -9.33
N GLN A 84 3.91 -5.29 -9.68
CA GLN A 84 5.11 -5.81 -10.31
C GLN A 84 4.88 -5.85 -11.81
N ARG A 85 5.69 -5.11 -12.56
CA ARG A 85 5.62 -5.05 -14.02
C ARG A 85 7.02 -5.25 -14.56
N GLN A 86 7.19 -6.20 -15.47
CA GLN A 86 8.45 -6.44 -16.13
C GLN A 86 8.39 -5.89 -17.55
N ILE A 87 9.44 -5.19 -17.95
CA ILE A 87 9.60 -4.78 -19.35
C ILE A 87 9.99 -6.00 -20.16
N VAL A 88 9.21 -6.28 -21.19
CA VAL A 88 9.47 -7.37 -22.14
C VAL A 88 9.94 -6.77 -23.46
N GLY A 89 11.18 -7.11 -23.86
CA GLY A 89 11.80 -6.59 -25.08
C GLY A 89 11.80 -7.58 -26.25
N LEU A 90 10.79 -8.46 -26.35
CA LEU A 90 10.70 -9.43 -27.43
C LEU A 90 10.22 -8.78 -28.75
N GLY A 91 10.78 -9.25 -29.88
CA GLY A 91 10.69 -8.57 -31.16
C GLY A 91 9.34 -8.66 -31.86
N LEU A 92 8.66 -9.79 -31.76
CA LEU A 92 7.39 -10.02 -32.44
C LEU A 92 6.21 -9.85 -31.48
N PRO A 93 5.08 -9.32 -31.94
CA PRO A 93 3.89 -9.15 -31.11
C PRO A 93 3.38 -10.45 -30.50
N ALA A 94 3.46 -11.56 -31.22
CA ALA A 94 3.07 -12.88 -30.73
C ALA A 94 3.95 -13.37 -29.57
N ASP A 95 5.27 -13.19 -29.68
CA ASP A 95 6.25 -13.58 -28.64
C ASP A 95 6.08 -12.70 -27.41
N TYR A 96 5.85 -11.41 -27.61
CA TYR A 96 5.55 -10.47 -26.55
C TYR A 96 4.30 -10.90 -25.77
N ASN A 97 3.20 -11.18 -26.47
CA ASN A 97 1.94 -11.61 -25.86
C ASN A 97 2.10 -12.93 -25.08
N ALA A 98 2.79 -13.91 -25.65
CA ALA A 98 3.06 -15.18 -25.00
C ALA A 98 3.86 -14.97 -23.70
N ARG A 99 4.89 -14.13 -23.73
CA ARG A 99 5.69 -13.82 -22.57
C ARG A 99 4.94 -13.07 -21.49
N GLU A 100 4.14 -12.09 -21.84
CA GLU A 100 3.32 -11.36 -20.87
C GLU A 100 2.30 -12.28 -20.19
N ARG A 101 1.66 -13.18 -20.92
CA ARG A 101 0.76 -14.18 -20.34
C ARG A 101 1.47 -15.09 -19.34
N GLU A 102 2.69 -15.53 -19.67
CA GLU A 102 3.51 -16.33 -18.76
C GLU A 102 3.87 -15.56 -17.48
N LEU A 103 4.28 -14.29 -17.59
CA LEU A 103 4.60 -13.46 -16.46
C LEU A 103 3.39 -13.25 -15.52
N ILE A 104 2.22 -12.97 -16.09
CA ILE A 104 0.98 -12.84 -15.33
C ILE A 104 0.64 -14.16 -14.63
N ALA A 105 0.76 -15.28 -15.30
CA ALA A 105 0.52 -16.60 -14.72
C ALA A 105 1.49 -16.92 -13.56
N ARG A 106 2.70 -16.36 -13.58
CA ARG A 106 3.71 -16.48 -12.52
C ARG A 106 3.60 -15.43 -11.41
N GLY A 107 2.58 -14.56 -11.46
CA GLY A 107 2.29 -13.61 -10.39
C GLY A 107 2.65 -12.15 -10.68
N SER A 108 3.00 -11.80 -11.91
CA SER A 108 3.06 -10.40 -12.31
C SER A 108 1.68 -9.77 -12.17
N THR A 109 1.62 -8.58 -11.58
CA THR A 109 0.36 -7.89 -11.27
C THR A 109 -0.06 -6.88 -12.34
N GLY A 110 0.67 -6.83 -13.46
CA GLY A 110 0.35 -5.98 -14.58
C GLY A 110 1.29 -6.17 -15.75
N ALA A 111 0.80 -5.94 -16.97
CA ALA A 111 1.59 -5.89 -18.18
C ALA A 111 2.20 -4.49 -18.36
N TYR A 112 3.37 -4.43 -18.98
CA TYR A 112 4.00 -3.19 -19.39
C TYR A 112 3.92 -3.06 -20.91
N LEU A 113 2.98 -2.28 -21.38
CA LEU A 113 2.87 -1.98 -22.82
C LEU A 113 3.79 -0.79 -23.14
N SER A 114 4.83 -1.06 -23.91
CA SER A 114 5.69 -0.02 -24.47
C SER A 114 5.41 0.10 -25.98
N PRO A 115 4.56 1.04 -26.41
CA PRO A 115 4.26 1.24 -27.81
C PRO A 115 5.49 1.63 -28.63
N CYS A 116 6.50 2.19 -27.97
CA CYS A 116 7.77 2.57 -28.61
C CYS A 116 8.51 1.40 -29.27
N ASN A 117 8.40 0.18 -28.74
CA ASN A 117 9.12 -0.97 -29.30
C ASN A 117 8.57 -1.42 -30.66
N SER A 118 7.26 -1.42 -30.81
CA SER A 118 6.61 -1.73 -32.10
C SER A 118 6.90 -0.61 -33.10
N PHE A 119 6.79 0.65 -32.69
CA PHE A 119 7.04 1.81 -33.52
C PHE A 119 8.49 1.91 -33.98
N MET A 120 9.44 1.67 -33.08
CA MET A 120 10.88 1.73 -33.40
C MET A 120 11.34 0.61 -34.33
N ARG A 121 10.55 -0.46 -34.48
CA ARG A 121 10.83 -1.60 -35.36
C ARG A 121 10.07 -1.57 -36.67
N GLY A 122 9.24 -0.54 -36.87
CA GLY A 122 8.48 -0.37 -38.12
C GLY A 122 7.31 -1.33 -38.27
N TYR A 123 6.80 -1.91 -37.19
CA TYR A 123 5.56 -2.70 -37.27
C TYR A 123 4.36 -1.76 -37.29
N ASP A 124 3.49 -2.00 -38.24
CA ASP A 124 2.16 -1.39 -38.30
C ASP A 124 1.23 -2.15 -37.33
N ILE A 125 0.40 -1.39 -36.59
CA ILE A 125 -0.53 -1.99 -35.62
C ILE A 125 -1.73 -2.60 -36.37
N ASP A 126 -1.97 -2.14 -37.56
CA ASP A 126 -3.14 -2.53 -38.41
C ASP A 126 -2.83 -3.68 -39.38
N GLU A 127 -1.60 -4.18 -39.42
CA GLU A 127 -1.17 -5.36 -40.12
C GLU A 127 -0.93 -6.51 -39.10
#